data_9ce89913392cce6c61d1b0434003571e
#
_entry.id   9ce89913392cce6c61d1b0434003571e
#
_cell.length_a   1.000
_cell.length_b   1.000
_cell.length_c   1.000
_cell.angle_alpha   90.00
_cell.angle_beta   90.00
_cell.angle_gamma   90.00
#
_symmetry.space_group_name_H-M   'P 1'
#
loop_
_entity.id
_entity.type
_entity.pdbx_description
1 polymer ?
#
loop_
_entity_poly.entity_id
_entity_poly.type
_entity_poly.pdbx_seq_one_letter_code
_entity_poly.pdbx_strand_id
1 'polypeptide(L)'
;EEIEKSRTYLIDKVQSQKVVALILGGPNKYYSFDNEEISKIFNQIKESFIYNGYKAIIVPSMRTPKKIIELAKKEFENDGYVVTEVNKQAYLSSLAIASNIVITCDSTSMISEAAISGKPIFVAHMKNKRNNYRFKKFFQLFKDMGITKNLGEKVEHWKYNNFNEAERVAKIINDRL
;
A
#
# COMPACT_ATOMS: atom_id res chain seq x y z
N GLU A 1 -1.99 12.39 -12.82
CA GLU A 1 -3.24 13.14 -13.12
C GLU A 1 -4.47 12.40 -12.56
N GLU A 2 -4.68 11.10 -12.87
CA GLU A 2 -5.85 10.33 -12.41
C GLU A 2 -5.90 10.19 -10.88
N ILE A 3 -4.76 9.97 -10.23
CA ILE A 3 -4.65 9.88 -8.76
C ILE A 3 -5.13 11.19 -8.11
N GLU A 4 -4.66 12.33 -8.54
CA GLU A 4 -5.05 13.61 -7.95
C GLU A 4 -6.53 13.97 -8.21
N LYS A 5 -7.09 13.61 -9.36
CA LYS A 5 -8.52 13.79 -9.64
C LYS A 5 -9.43 13.01 -8.69
N SER A 6 -8.94 11.90 -8.16
CA SER A 6 -9.69 11.05 -7.23
C SER A 6 -9.60 11.50 -5.77
N ARG A 7 -8.81 12.52 -5.44
CA ARG A 7 -8.53 12.98 -4.06
C ARG A 7 -9.79 13.20 -3.22
N THR A 8 -10.82 13.80 -3.80
CA THR A 8 -12.05 14.20 -3.08
C THR A 8 -12.91 13.03 -2.64
N TYR A 9 -12.72 11.84 -3.21
CA TYR A 9 -13.60 10.69 -2.96
C TYR A 9 -13.58 10.18 -1.51
N LEU A 10 -12.42 10.21 -0.85
CA LEU A 10 -12.26 9.73 0.54
C LEU A 10 -11.85 10.83 1.53
N ILE A 11 -11.60 12.05 1.10
CA ILE A 11 -11.04 13.08 1.98
C ILE A 11 -11.94 13.39 3.16
N ASP A 12 -13.26 13.39 2.95
CA ASP A 12 -14.26 13.66 3.98
C ASP A 12 -14.45 12.49 4.96
N LYS A 13 -13.97 11.29 4.60
CA LYS A 13 -14.04 10.09 5.43
C LYS A 13 -12.93 10.04 6.48
N VAL A 14 -11.86 10.79 6.26
CA VAL A 14 -10.69 10.79 7.14
C VAL A 14 -10.30 12.24 7.44
N GLN A 15 -10.91 12.81 8.47
CA GLN A 15 -10.64 14.18 8.94
C GLN A 15 -9.27 14.27 9.62
N SER A 16 -8.19 14.11 8.88
CA SER A 16 -6.82 14.17 9.39
C SER A 16 -5.85 14.68 8.32
N GLN A 17 -4.86 15.46 8.77
CA GLN A 17 -3.74 15.88 7.91
C GLN A 17 -2.68 14.78 7.72
N LYS A 18 -2.64 13.78 8.62
CA LYS A 18 -1.73 12.65 8.55
C LYS A 18 -2.52 11.37 8.28
N VAL A 19 -2.39 10.86 7.08
CA VAL A 19 -3.10 9.64 6.64
C VAL A 19 -2.10 8.58 6.22
N VAL A 20 -2.28 7.36 6.71
CA VAL A 20 -1.63 6.15 6.18
C VAL A 20 -2.66 5.34 5.39
N ALA A 21 -2.34 5.01 4.14
CA ALA A 21 -3.15 4.10 3.33
C ALA A 21 -2.58 2.67 3.45
N LEU A 22 -3.38 1.72 3.92
CA LEU A 22 -3.07 0.30 3.87
C LEU A 22 -3.78 -0.34 2.68
N ILE A 23 -3.02 -0.79 1.71
CA ILE A 23 -3.54 -1.53 0.56
C ILE A 23 -3.37 -3.03 0.81
N LEU A 24 -4.50 -3.72 0.93
CA LEU A 24 -4.55 -5.16 1.19
C LEU A 24 -4.63 -5.94 -0.13
N GLY A 25 -3.69 -6.81 -0.34
CA GLY A 25 -3.76 -7.81 -1.40
C GLY A 25 -4.65 -9.00 -1.01
N GLY A 26 -4.17 -10.20 -1.20
CA GLY A 26 -4.89 -11.42 -0.81
C GLY A 26 -4.07 -12.69 -1.01
N PRO A 27 -4.62 -13.84 -0.65
CA PRO A 27 -3.91 -15.10 -0.73
C PRO A 27 -3.49 -15.43 -2.15
N ASN A 28 -2.33 -16.04 -2.25
CA ASN A 28 -1.82 -16.60 -3.50
C ASN A 28 -0.96 -17.85 -3.21
N LYS A 29 -0.28 -18.38 -4.21
CA LYS A 29 0.56 -19.58 -4.04
C LYS A 29 1.75 -19.39 -3.10
N TYR A 30 2.12 -18.15 -2.78
CA TYR A 30 3.27 -17.80 -1.95
C TYR A 30 2.90 -17.35 -0.53
N TYR A 31 1.71 -16.77 -0.34
CA TYR A 31 1.24 -16.17 0.91
C TYR A 31 -0.15 -16.66 1.28
N SER A 32 -0.38 -17.00 2.56
CA SER A 32 -1.66 -17.52 3.06
C SER A 32 -2.70 -16.45 3.30
N PHE A 33 -2.29 -15.29 3.76
CA PHE A 33 -3.19 -14.18 4.10
C PHE A 33 -4.18 -14.56 5.21
N ASP A 34 -3.69 -15.21 6.26
CA ASP A 34 -4.50 -15.62 7.41
C ASP A 34 -4.64 -14.49 8.44
N ASN A 35 -5.59 -14.66 9.37
CA ASN A 35 -5.91 -13.65 10.37
C ASN A 35 -4.72 -13.30 11.26
N GLU A 36 -3.90 -14.28 11.64
CA GLU A 36 -2.75 -14.07 12.54
C GLU A 36 -1.69 -13.18 11.87
N GLU A 37 -1.32 -13.47 10.63
CA GLU A 37 -0.33 -12.67 9.89
C GLU A 37 -0.86 -11.24 9.64
N ILE A 38 -2.14 -11.11 9.31
CA ILE A 38 -2.74 -9.79 9.06
C ILE A 38 -2.88 -8.99 10.37
N SER A 39 -3.22 -9.63 11.49
CA SER A 39 -3.26 -8.96 12.79
C SER A 39 -1.89 -8.43 13.21
N LYS A 40 -0.80 -9.13 12.89
CA LYS A 40 0.56 -8.62 13.11
C LYS A 40 0.82 -7.34 12.30
N ILE A 41 0.39 -7.31 11.03
CA ILE A 41 0.50 -6.11 10.18
C ILE A 41 -0.33 -4.97 10.77
N PHE A 42 -1.56 -5.21 11.19
CA PHE A 42 -2.42 -4.19 11.80
C PHE A 42 -1.80 -3.60 13.07
N ASN A 43 -1.21 -4.44 13.93
CA ASN A 43 -0.50 -3.99 15.12
C ASN A 43 0.72 -3.12 14.77
N GLN A 44 1.52 -3.54 13.78
CA GLN A 44 2.65 -2.72 13.31
C GLN A 44 2.20 -1.36 12.75
N ILE A 45 1.05 -1.31 12.05
CA ILE A 45 0.48 -0.05 11.57
C ILE A 45 0.04 0.83 12.73
N LYS A 46 -0.60 0.25 13.76
CA LYS A 46 -1.00 1.00 14.95
C LYS A 46 0.22 1.60 15.65
N GLU A 47 1.25 0.79 15.88
CA GLU A 47 2.50 1.23 16.53
C GLU A 47 3.24 2.29 15.71
N SER A 48 3.36 2.08 14.39
CA SER A 48 4.14 2.96 13.53
C SER A 48 3.41 4.26 13.20
N PHE A 49 2.09 4.23 13.06
CA PHE A 49 1.32 5.35 12.51
C PHE A 49 0.22 5.86 13.45
N ILE A 50 -0.69 4.99 13.91
CA ILE A 50 -1.88 5.44 14.65
C ILE A 50 -1.47 6.12 15.96
N TYR A 51 -0.60 5.50 16.74
CA TYR A 51 -0.10 6.07 18.00
C TYR A 51 0.75 7.34 17.80
N ASN A 52 1.11 7.65 16.55
CA ASN A 52 1.80 8.87 16.14
C ASN A 52 0.86 9.90 15.45
N GLY A 53 -0.45 9.77 15.66
CA GLY A 53 -1.47 10.72 15.24
C GLY A 53 -1.92 10.61 13.79
N TYR A 54 -1.63 9.48 13.12
CA TYR A 54 -2.18 9.20 11.80
C TYR A 54 -3.60 8.60 11.91
N LYS A 55 -4.40 8.82 10.87
CA LYS A 55 -5.61 8.05 10.59
C LYS A 55 -5.34 7.07 9.46
N ALA A 56 -5.93 5.88 9.55
CA ALA A 56 -5.76 4.85 8.54
C ALA A 56 -6.87 4.90 7.47
N ILE A 57 -6.53 4.62 6.22
CA ILE A 57 -7.48 4.18 5.19
C ILE A 57 -7.08 2.79 4.77
N ILE A 58 -7.98 1.83 4.96
CA ILE A 58 -7.75 0.45 4.55
C ILE A 58 -8.53 0.17 3.27
N VAL A 59 -7.81 -0.24 2.22
CA VAL A 59 -8.38 -0.50 0.90
C VAL A 59 -8.14 -1.96 0.52
N PRO A 60 -9.20 -2.76 0.34
CA PRO A 60 -9.08 -4.14 -0.11
C PRO A 60 -8.87 -4.22 -1.63
N SER A 61 -8.23 -5.29 -2.07
CA SER A 61 -8.21 -5.73 -3.46
C SER A 61 -9.27 -6.80 -3.72
N MET A 62 -9.46 -7.17 -4.99
CA MET A 62 -10.37 -8.27 -5.38
C MET A 62 -10.03 -9.61 -4.72
N ARG A 63 -8.78 -9.81 -4.29
CA ARG A 63 -8.32 -11.05 -3.64
C ARG A 63 -8.43 -11.02 -2.12
N THR A 64 -8.76 -9.87 -1.53
CA THR A 64 -8.84 -9.73 -0.07
C THR A 64 -10.03 -10.52 0.48
N PRO A 65 -9.81 -11.49 1.39
CA PRO A 65 -10.89 -12.26 1.97
C PRO A 65 -11.84 -11.37 2.79
N LYS A 66 -13.15 -11.61 2.70
CA LYS A 66 -14.16 -10.85 3.47
C LYS A 66 -13.89 -10.84 4.96
N LYS A 67 -13.44 -11.96 5.54
CA LYS A 67 -13.06 -12.05 6.95
C LYS A 67 -11.94 -11.06 7.35
N ILE A 68 -11.03 -10.74 6.44
CA ILE A 68 -9.96 -9.76 6.68
C ILE A 68 -10.52 -8.34 6.64
N ILE A 69 -11.48 -8.06 5.77
CA ILE A 69 -12.18 -6.76 5.73
C ILE A 69 -12.95 -6.54 7.04
N GLU A 70 -13.66 -7.55 7.54
CA GLU A 70 -14.37 -7.47 8.82
C GLU A 70 -13.40 -7.32 10.02
N LEU A 71 -12.27 -8.01 9.98
CA LEU A 71 -11.21 -7.82 10.97
C LEU A 71 -10.69 -6.38 10.94
N ALA A 72 -10.41 -5.84 9.76
CA ALA A 72 -9.97 -4.46 9.60
C ALA A 72 -10.99 -3.44 10.14
N LYS A 73 -12.29 -3.64 9.86
CA LYS A 73 -13.35 -2.79 10.42
C LYS A 73 -13.30 -2.74 11.95
N LYS A 74 -13.20 -3.91 12.58
CA LYS A 74 -13.12 -4.00 14.04
C LYS A 74 -11.87 -3.32 14.58
N GLU A 75 -10.72 -3.58 13.96
CA GLU A 75 -9.42 -3.10 14.43
C GLU A 75 -9.20 -1.60 14.24
N PHE A 76 -9.84 -0.98 13.25
CA PHE A 76 -9.66 0.44 12.90
C PHE A 76 -10.94 1.27 13.03
N GLU A 77 -11.95 0.79 13.78
CA GLU A 77 -13.24 1.46 13.97
C GLU A 77 -13.11 2.93 14.38
N ASN A 78 -12.18 3.22 15.30
CA ASN A 78 -11.94 4.57 15.82
C ASN A 78 -10.72 5.25 15.18
N ASP A 79 -9.93 4.53 14.39
CA ASP A 79 -8.61 4.94 13.93
C ASP A 79 -8.56 5.28 12.45
N GLY A 80 -9.66 5.13 11.73
CA GLY A 80 -9.68 5.40 10.31
C GLY A 80 -10.94 4.97 9.58
N TYR A 81 -10.80 4.76 8.29
CA TYR A 81 -11.89 4.34 7.39
C TYR A 81 -11.51 3.06 6.64
N VAL A 82 -12.40 2.08 6.64
CA VAL A 82 -12.23 0.82 5.92
C VAL A 82 -13.16 0.80 4.71
N VAL A 83 -12.59 0.72 3.53
CA VAL A 83 -13.33 0.51 2.29
C VAL A 83 -13.82 -0.95 2.29
N THR A 84 -15.11 -1.16 2.16
CA THR A 84 -15.73 -2.49 2.31
C THR A 84 -15.87 -3.26 1.00
N GLU A 85 -15.85 -2.54 -0.10
CA GLU A 85 -15.98 -3.10 -1.44
C GLU A 85 -14.82 -2.63 -2.33
N VAL A 86 -14.46 -3.47 -3.29
CA VAL A 86 -13.40 -3.12 -4.25
C VAL A 86 -13.86 -1.93 -5.09
N ASN A 87 -13.12 -0.83 -5.01
CA ASN A 87 -13.47 0.40 -5.68
C ASN A 87 -12.20 1.11 -6.18
N LYS A 88 -12.11 1.30 -7.50
CA LYS A 88 -10.95 1.96 -8.13
C LYS A 88 -10.78 3.40 -7.64
N GLN A 89 -11.88 4.16 -7.50
CA GLN A 89 -11.80 5.55 -7.03
C GLN A 89 -11.31 5.63 -5.59
N ALA A 90 -11.76 4.71 -4.71
CA ALA A 90 -11.28 4.62 -3.33
C ALA A 90 -9.78 4.29 -3.28
N TYR A 91 -9.32 3.37 -4.12
CA TYR A 91 -7.89 3.05 -4.25
C TYR A 91 -7.07 4.27 -4.67
N LEU A 92 -7.43 4.92 -5.77
CA LEU A 92 -6.73 6.10 -6.26
C LEU A 92 -6.79 7.27 -5.26
N SER A 93 -7.95 7.49 -4.63
CA SER A 93 -8.11 8.51 -3.59
C SER A 93 -7.21 8.23 -2.39
N SER A 94 -7.11 6.98 -1.94
CA SER A 94 -6.23 6.61 -0.84
C SER A 94 -4.76 6.92 -1.15
N LEU A 95 -4.31 6.67 -2.37
CA LEU A 95 -2.98 7.06 -2.83
C LEU A 95 -2.79 8.58 -2.88
N ALA A 96 -3.84 9.33 -3.28
CA ALA A 96 -3.80 10.79 -3.39
C ALA A 96 -3.68 11.50 -2.03
N ILE A 97 -4.43 11.03 -1.02
CA ILE A 97 -4.51 11.71 0.28
C ILE A 97 -3.52 11.19 1.32
N ALA A 98 -3.01 9.96 1.17
CA ALA A 98 -2.06 9.39 2.11
C ALA A 98 -0.75 10.19 2.17
N SER A 99 -0.21 10.32 3.37
CA SER A 99 1.17 10.80 3.60
C SER A 99 2.17 9.65 3.46
N ASN A 100 1.75 8.45 3.83
CA ASN A 100 2.52 7.21 3.74
C ASN A 100 1.61 6.09 3.23
N ILE A 101 2.16 5.17 2.46
CA ILE A 101 1.43 4.03 1.90
C ILE A 101 2.04 2.75 2.47
N VAL A 102 1.20 1.84 2.92
CA VAL A 102 1.59 0.47 3.32
C VAL A 102 0.93 -0.50 2.36
N ILE A 103 1.68 -1.45 1.83
CA ILE A 103 1.16 -2.46 0.88
C ILE A 103 1.62 -3.84 1.32
N THR A 104 0.70 -4.81 1.34
CA THR A 104 1.04 -6.20 1.62
C THR A 104 1.90 -6.81 0.51
N CYS A 105 2.89 -7.59 0.89
CA CYS A 105 3.96 -8.07 0.00
C CYS A 105 3.53 -9.08 -1.09
N ASP A 106 2.27 -9.49 -1.10
CA ASP A 106 1.74 -10.46 -2.06
C ASP A 106 1.47 -9.89 -3.46
N SER A 107 1.55 -8.57 -3.64
CA SER A 107 1.25 -7.91 -4.91
C SER A 107 2.33 -6.91 -5.35
N THR A 108 3.22 -7.36 -6.21
CA THR A 108 4.25 -6.49 -6.80
C THR A 108 3.67 -5.44 -7.74
N SER A 109 2.55 -5.73 -8.42
CA SER A 109 1.86 -4.76 -9.28
C SER A 109 1.33 -3.56 -8.50
N MET A 110 0.66 -3.79 -7.35
CA MET A 110 0.16 -2.70 -6.52
C MET A 110 1.30 -1.82 -5.97
N ILE A 111 2.45 -2.42 -5.64
CA ILE A 111 3.64 -1.66 -5.22
C ILE A 111 4.16 -0.79 -6.37
N SER A 112 4.26 -1.34 -7.59
CA SER A 112 4.69 -0.59 -8.76
C SER A 112 3.73 0.55 -9.12
N GLU A 113 2.42 0.32 -9.04
CA GLU A 113 1.40 1.34 -9.27
C GLU A 113 1.47 2.45 -8.22
N ALA A 114 1.59 2.09 -6.94
CA ALA A 114 1.71 3.07 -5.86
C ALA A 114 2.99 3.92 -5.97
N ALA A 115 4.06 3.36 -6.53
CA ALA A 115 5.33 4.07 -6.74
C ALA A 115 5.17 5.31 -7.65
N ILE A 116 4.17 5.32 -8.53
CA ILE A 116 3.86 6.47 -9.40
C ILE A 116 3.41 7.69 -8.58
N SER A 117 2.90 7.48 -7.36
CA SER A 117 2.48 8.57 -6.47
C SER A 117 3.64 9.42 -5.94
N GLY A 118 4.88 8.93 -5.99
CA GLY A 118 6.05 9.58 -5.41
C GLY A 118 6.08 9.63 -3.87
N LYS A 119 5.16 8.90 -3.20
CA LYS A 119 5.00 8.90 -1.74
C LYS A 119 5.77 7.76 -1.09
N PRO A 120 6.20 7.92 0.18
CA PRO A 120 6.82 6.85 0.96
C PRO A 120 5.98 5.58 0.98
N ILE A 121 6.56 4.45 0.58
CA ILE A 121 5.90 3.15 0.54
C ILE A 121 6.58 2.20 1.52
N PHE A 122 5.82 1.61 2.42
CA PHE A 122 6.23 0.53 3.30
C PHE A 122 5.66 -0.80 2.82
N VAL A 123 6.51 -1.80 2.72
CA VAL A 123 6.08 -3.17 2.37
C VAL A 123 5.81 -3.93 3.68
N ALA A 124 4.58 -4.39 3.82
CA ALA A 124 4.17 -5.26 4.92
C ALA A 124 4.47 -6.71 4.54
N HIS A 125 5.57 -7.22 5.04
CA HIS A 125 6.00 -8.60 4.77
C HIS A 125 5.20 -9.60 5.60
N MET A 126 4.86 -10.73 4.97
CA MET A 126 4.18 -11.87 5.57
C MET A 126 5.06 -13.11 5.44
N LYS A 127 4.81 -14.11 6.27
CA LYS A 127 5.45 -15.42 6.16
C LYS A 127 5.11 -16.06 4.81
N ASN A 128 6.11 -16.40 4.04
CA ASN A 128 5.94 -17.05 2.75
C ASN A 128 5.81 -18.57 2.90
N LYS A 129 4.90 -19.17 2.14
CA LYS A 129 4.72 -20.64 2.03
C LYS A 129 5.81 -21.30 1.21
N ARG A 130 6.35 -20.57 0.24
CA ARG A 130 7.35 -21.07 -0.72
C ARG A 130 8.38 -19.98 -0.99
N ASN A 131 9.62 -20.39 -1.23
CA ASN A 131 10.64 -19.44 -1.64
C ASN A 131 10.28 -18.83 -3.00
N ASN A 132 10.32 -17.50 -3.08
CA ASN A 132 10.05 -16.78 -4.31
C ASN A 132 11.19 -15.81 -4.60
N TYR A 133 12.13 -16.29 -5.40
CA TYR A 133 13.29 -15.49 -5.80
C TYR A 133 12.90 -14.19 -6.54
N ARG A 134 11.83 -14.24 -7.38
CA ARG A 134 11.38 -13.07 -8.13
C ARG A 134 10.87 -11.96 -7.20
N PHE A 135 10.09 -12.32 -6.16
CA PHE A 135 9.62 -11.34 -5.18
C PHE A 135 10.78 -10.76 -4.38
N LYS A 136 11.72 -11.59 -3.91
CA LYS A 136 12.92 -11.11 -3.20
C LYS A 136 13.71 -10.11 -4.04
N LYS A 137 13.94 -10.43 -5.32
CA LYS A 137 14.65 -9.55 -6.24
C LYS A 137 13.89 -8.24 -6.47
N PHE A 138 12.57 -8.30 -6.61
CA PHE A 138 11.72 -7.13 -6.77
C PHE A 138 11.78 -6.21 -5.53
N PHE A 139 11.62 -6.76 -4.33
CA PHE A 139 11.69 -5.96 -3.10
C PHE A 139 13.07 -5.34 -2.91
N GLN A 140 14.13 -6.10 -3.17
CA GLN A 140 15.48 -5.58 -3.08
C GLN A 140 15.71 -4.44 -4.07
N LEU A 141 15.31 -4.60 -5.33
CA LEU A 141 15.40 -3.56 -6.35
C LEU A 141 14.69 -2.27 -5.92
N PHE A 142 13.44 -2.36 -5.46
CA PHE A 142 12.66 -1.19 -5.04
C PHE A 142 13.24 -0.52 -3.78
N LYS A 143 13.83 -1.31 -2.88
CA LYS A 143 14.56 -0.80 -1.71
C LYS A 143 15.85 -0.07 -2.14
N ASP A 144 16.63 -0.65 -3.04
CA ASP A 144 17.88 -0.06 -3.56
C ASP A 144 17.61 1.25 -4.35
N MET A 145 16.47 1.33 -5.03
CA MET A 145 15.98 2.55 -5.69
C MET A 145 15.45 3.61 -4.70
N GLY A 146 15.40 3.32 -3.40
CA GLY A 146 14.86 4.21 -2.39
C GLY A 146 13.34 4.40 -2.44
N ILE A 147 12.61 3.53 -3.18
CA ILE A 147 11.15 3.62 -3.33
C ILE A 147 10.44 3.06 -2.10
N THR A 148 10.94 1.93 -1.56
CA THR A 148 10.28 1.21 -0.47
C THR A 148 11.19 1.04 0.74
N LYS A 149 10.54 0.97 1.93
CA LYS A 149 11.10 0.46 3.18
C LYS A 149 10.24 -0.70 3.69
N ASN A 150 10.74 -1.46 4.67
CA ASN A 150 9.92 -2.47 5.33
C ASN A 150 9.01 -1.82 6.39
N LEU A 151 7.78 -2.30 6.52
CA LEU A 151 6.92 -1.91 7.65
C LEU A 151 7.61 -2.29 8.97
N GLY A 152 7.59 -1.37 9.95
CA GLY A 152 8.33 -1.50 11.21
C GLY A 152 9.68 -0.77 11.21
N GLU A 153 10.21 -0.34 10.05
CA GLU A 153 11.30 0.62 9.99
C GLU A 153 10.78 2.03 10.39
N LYS A 154 11.71 2.91 10.79
CA LYS A 154 11.34 4.27 11.21
C LYS A 154 10.50 4.98 10.18
N VAL A 155 9.38 5.56 10.63
CA VAL A 155 8.51 6.37 9.77
C VAL A 155 9.19 7.69 9.49
N GLU A 156 9.56 7.89 8.26
CA GLU A 156 10.22 9.10 7.76
C GLU A 156 9.52 9.55 6.48
N HIS A 157 9.61 10.85 6.20
CA HIS A 157 9.27 11.36 4.88
C HIS A 157 10.52 11.33 4.02
N TRP A 158 10.45 10.59 2.90
CA TRP A 158 11.48 10.63 1.87
C TRP A 158 10.87 10.85 0.50
N LYS A 159 11.68 11.27 -0.43
CA LYS A 159 11.32 11.43 -1.83
C LYS A 159 12.22 10.51 -2.66
N TYR A 160 11.66 9.99 -3.71
CA TYR A 160 12.40 9.25 -4.74
C TYR A 160 11.99 9.78 -6.12
N ASN A 161 12.79 9.51 -7.14
CA ASN A 161 12.46 9.89 -8.50
C ASN A 161 11.18 9.17 -8.95
N ASN A 162 10.27 9.89 -9.57
CA ASN A 162 9.01 9.32 -10.05
C ASN A 162 9.27 8.06 -10.88
N PHE A 163 8.75 6.95 -10.38
CA PHE A 163 8.85 5.66 -11.01
C PHE A 163 7.66 5.48 -11.97
N ASN A 164 7.86 5.89 -13.24
CA ASN A 164 6.90 5.64 -14.31
C ASN A 164 7.56 4.81 -15.41
N GLU A 165 7.58 3.50 -15.21
CA GLU A 165 8.22 2.57 -16.14
C GLU A 165 7.51 2.57 -17.52
N ALA A 166 6.21 2.79 -17.56
CA ALA A 166 5.45 2.88 -18.81
C ALA A 166 5.91 4.09 -19.64
N GLU A 167 6.11 5.25 -19.01
CA GLU A 167 6.62 6.45 -19.68
C GLU A 167 8.06 6.28 -20.14
N ARG A 168 8.90 5.64 -19.30
CA ARG A 168 10.30 5.31 -19.67
C ARG A 168 10.36 4.42 -20.90
N VAL A 169 9.54 3.37 -20.95
CA VAL A 169 9.46 2.43 -22.09
C VAL A 169 8.91 3.14 -23.32
N ALA A 170 7.84 3.94 -23.19
CA ALA A 170 7.28 4.70 -24.30
C ALA A 170 8.32 5.66 -24.90
N LYS A 171 9.12 6.33 -24.07
CA LYS A 171 10.20 7.20 -24.54
C LYS A 171 11.27 6.41 -25.33
N ILE A 172 11.70 5.26 -24.82
CA ILE A 172 12.69 4.40 -25.54
C ILE A 172 12.14 3.94 -26.89
N ILE A 173 10.84 3.63 -26.99
CA ILE A 173 10.23 3.22 -28.26
C ILE A 173 10.22 4.40 -29.23
N ASN A 174 9.79 5.59 -28.79
CA ASN A 174 9.75 6.78 -29.63
C ASN A 174 11.14 7.22 -30.11
N ASP A 175 12.16 7.06 -29.28
CA ASP A 175 13.55 7.41 -29.64
C ASP A 175 14.17 6.42 -30.65
N ARG A 176 13.51 5.27 -30.92
CA ARG A 176 13.97 4.23 -31.86
C ARG A 176 13.16 4.19 -33.17
N LEU A 177 12.08 4.95 -33.27
CA LEU A 177 11.26 5.11 -34.48
C LEU A 177 11.71 6.36 -35.26
#